data_b627d16a3d7140dd761d9785db2bbc43
#
_entry.id   b627d16a3d7140dd761d9785db2bbc43
#
_cell.length_a   1.000
_cell.length_b   1.000
_cell.length_c   1.000
_cell.angle_alpha   90.00
_cell.angle_beta   90.00
_cell.angle_gamma   90.00
#
_symmetry.space_group_name_H-M   'P 1'
#
loop_
_entity.id
_entity.type
_entity.pdbx_description
1 polymer ?
#
loop_
_entity_poly.entity_id
_entity_poly.type
_entity_poly.pdbx_seq_one_letter_code
_entity_poly.pdbx_strand_id
1 'polypeptide(L)'
;VNEINRKQIGRIGLSMAINYFTCQGYTVSLPLNDTQWYDLIIEKDGILKTVQCKATQTESGEISLRNTGGTKGAVYDNIINHSELDFLFCVNKNLDMWCIPVKDILKAGNRNRIVLQNTPTVNNQGFQTYKYQVQILDKA
;
A
#
# COMPACT_ATOMS: atom_id res chain seq x y z
N VAL A 1 10.39 20.68 14.05
CA VAL A 1 9.95 19.75 12.98
C VAL A 1 8.50 20.04 12.65
N ASN A 2 8.22 20.36 11.41
CA ASN A 2 6.86 20.63 10.96
C ASN A 2 6.04 19.34 10.95
N GLU A 3 4.78 19.46 11.37
CA GLU A 3 3.85 18.35 11.29
C GLU A 3 3.60 17.97 9.83
N ILE A 4 3.69 16.67 9.53
CA ILE A 4 3.45 16.16 8.17
C ILE A 4 1.95 16.09 7.95
N ASN A 5 1.45 16.75 6.93
CA ASN A 5 0.02 16.70 6.59
C ASN A 5 -0.32 15.49 5.72
N ARG A 6 -1.62 15.26 5.46
CA ARG A 6 -2.09 14.10 4.70
C ARG A 6 -1.50 14.01 3.29
N LYS A 7 -1.38 15.14 2.62
CA LYS A 7 -0.83 15.15 1.26
C LYS A 7 0.65 14.80 1.27
N GLN A 8 1.37 15.31 2.26
CA GLN A 8 2.80 15.02 2.39
C GLN A 8 3.05 13.55 2.70
N ILE A 9 2.28 12.94 3.62
CA ILE A 9 2.49 11.53 3.93
C ILE A 9 2.18 10.64 2.71
N GLY A 10 1.18 11.00 1.93
CA GLY A 10 0.88 10.30 0.68
C GLY A 10 2.03 10.38 -0.32
N ARG A 11 2.64 11.56 -0.48
CA ARG A 11 3.79 11.74 -1.36
C ARG A 11 5.02 10.97 -0.84
N ILE A 12 5.23 10.99 0.45
CA ILE A 12 6.32 10.23 1.09
C ILE A 12 6.12 8.75 0.82
N GLY A 13 4.90 8.24 1.01
CA GLY A 13 4.59 6.84 0.75
C GLY A 13 4.89 6.44 -0.69
N LEU A 14 4.47 7.27 -1.65
CA LEU A 14 4.74 7.03 -3.06
C LEU A 14 6.24 7.04 -3.36
N SER A 15 6.98 8.02 -2.84
CA SER A 15 8.42 8.11 -3.06
C SER A 15 9.18 6.94 -2.45
N MET A 16 8.73 6.46 -1.30
CA MET A 16 9.33 5.29 -0.66
C MET A 16 9.07 4.01 -1.45
N ALA A 17 7.87 3.87 -2.02
CA ALA A 17 7.55 2.73 -2.89
C ALA A 17 8.44 2.73 -4.13
N ILE A 18 8.61 3.88 -4.78
CA ILE A 18 9.49 4.00 -5.95
C ILE A 18 10.90 3.56 -5.59
N ASN A 19 11.42 4.05 -4.48
CA ASN A 19 12.77 3.72 -4.02
C ASN A 19 12.88 2.22 -3.71
N TYR A 20 11.93 1.68 -2.97
CA TYR A 20 11.94 0.26 -2.60
C TYR A 20 11.96 -0.63 -3.86
N PHE A 21 11.02 -0.43 -4.78
CA PHE A 21 10.94 -1.28 -5.97
C PHE A 21 12.15 -1.09 -6.90
N THR A 22 12.68 0.12 -6.99
CA THR A 22 13.90 0.37 -7.76
C THR A 22 15.06 -0.41 -7.16
N CYS A 23 15.22 -0.41 -5.84
CA CYS A 23 16.27 -1.17 -5.16
C CYS A 23 16.09 -2.68 -5.32
N GLN A 24 14.87 -3.14 -5.51
CA GLN A 24 14.57 -4.55 -5.74
C GLN A 24 14.79 -4.97 -7.21
N GLY A 25 15.21 -4.05 -8.06
CA GLY A 25 15.52 -4.35 -9.45
C GLY A 25 14.36 -4.19 -10.42
N TYR A 26 13.27 -3.58 -10.00
CA TYR A 26 12.14 -3.29 -10.89
C TYR A 26 12.34 -2.00 -11.66
N THR A 27 11.82 -1.94 -12.87
CA THR A 27 11.56 -0.70 -13.57
C THR A 27 10.22 -0.17 -13.06
N VAL A 28 10.19 1.09 -12.60
CA VAL A 28 9.00 1.70 -12.03
C VAL A 28 8.44 2.73 -13.01
N SER A 29 7.15 2.65 -13.30
CA SER A 29 6.47 3.59 -14.17
C SER A 29 5.31 4.25 -13.43
N LEU A 30 5.10 5.53 -13.72
CA LEU A 30 4.00 6.31 -13.15
C LEU A 30 2.95 6.51 -14.23
N PRO A 31 1.67 6.20 -13.96
CA PRO A 31 0.60 6.55 -14.90
C PRO A 31 0.47 8.07 -15.01
N LEU A 32 0.22 8.55 -16.22
CA LEU A 32 0.00 9.98 -16.45
C LEU A 32 -1.38 10.44 -15.99
N ASN A 33 -2.35 9.54 -15.97
CA ASN A 33 -3.70 9.83 -15.50
C ASN A 33 -3.89 9.29 -14.10
N ASP A 34 -4.84 9.84 -13.35
CA ASP A 34 -5.11 9.44 -11.97
C ASP A 34 -6.47 8.75 -11.79
N THR A 35 -6.99 8.16 -12.86
CA THR A 35 -8.31 7.52 -12.86
C THR A 35 -8.28 6.02 -12.57
N GLN A 36 -7.09 5.42 -12.52
CA GLN A 36 -6.96 3.97 -12.31
C GLN A 36 -6.77 3.64 -10.82
N TRP A 37 -6.88 2.35 -10.50
CA TRP A 37 -6.84 1.83 -9.13
C TRP A 37 -5.44 1.58 -8.59
N TYR A 38 -4.40 2.01 -9.29
CA TYR A 38 -3.01 1.83 -8.86
C TYR A 38 -2.24 3.13 -9.04
N ASP A 39 -1.17 3.28 -8.28
CA ASP A 39 -0.30 4.46 -8.32
C ASP A 39 0.97 4.21 -9.11
N LEU A 40 1.40 2.94 -9.19
CA LEU A 40 2.62 2.55 -9.86
C LEU A 40 2.40 1.31 -10.70
N ILE A 41 3.18 1.22 -11.77
CA ILE A 41 3.40 -0.05 -12.48
C ILE A 41 4.87 -0.42 -12.26
N ILE A 42 5.11 -1.67 -11.88
CA ILE A 42 6.45 -2.22 -11.72
C ILE A 42 6.64 -3.34 -12.73
N GLU A 43 7.84 -3.42 -13.32
CA GLU A 43 8.15 -4.42 -14.33
C GLU A 43 9.48 -5.08 -14.00
N LYS A 44 9.53 -6.39 -14.14
CA LYS A 44 10.75 -7.18 -14.00
C LYS A 44 10.64 -8.40 -14.90
N ASP A 45 11.65 -8.61 -15.73
CA ASP A 45 11.69 -9.75 -16.66
C ASP A 45 10.45 -9.84 -17.56
N GLY A 46 9.92 -8.69 -17.98
CA GLY A 46 8.76 -8.61 -18.86
C GLY A 46 7.42 -8.80 -18.16
N ILE A 47 7.41 -9.00 -16.84
CA ILE A 47 6.17 -9.15 -16.07
C ILE A 47 5.83 -7.83 -15.42
N LEU A 48 4.63 -7.30 -15.74
CA LEU A 48 4.13 -6.06 -15.17
C LEU A 48 3.19 -6.36 -14.01
N LYS A 49 3.34 -5.58 -12.94
CA LYS A 49 2.44 -5.62 -11.78
C LYS A 49 2.07 -4.23 -11.37
N THR A 50 0.91 -4.10 -10.74
CA THR A 50 0.38 -2.83 -10.29
C THR A 50 0.46 -2.69 -8.78
N VAL A 51 0.67 -1.47 -8.31
CA VAL A 51 0.86 -1.17 -6.90
C VAL A 51 0.00 0.03 -6.51
N GLN A 52 -0.80 -0.12 -5.46
CA GLN A 52 -1.48 0.99 -4.81
C GLN A 52 -0.69 1.36 -3.57
N CYS A 53 -0.39 2.65 -3.42
CA CYS A 53 0.34 3.16 -2.25
C CYS A 53 -0.65 3.73 -1.25
N LYS A 54 -0.49 3.38 0.01
CA LYS A 54 -1.31 3.88 1.12
C LYS A 54 -0.39 4.32 2.25
N ALA A 55 -0.76 5.38 2.93
CA ALA A 55 0.01 5.86 4.08
C ALA A 55 -0.94 6.27 5.20
N THR A 56 -0.46 6.15 6.42
CA THR A 56 -1.23 6.55 7.60
C THR A 56 -0.35 7.24 8.61
N GLN A 57 -0.90 8.25 9.28
CA GLN A 57 -0.26 8.92 10.41
C GLN A 57 -0.87 8.50 11.75
N THR A 58 -1.86 7.61 11.73
CA THR A 58 -2.53 7.18 12.97
C THR A 58 -1.59 6.35 13.84
N GLU A 59 -1.76 6.46 15.14
CA GLU A 59 -1.00 5.65 16.10
C GLU A 59 -1.28 4.16 15.94
N SER A 60 -2.52 3.83 15.57
CA SER A 60 -2.94 2.44 15.41
C SER A 60 -2.39 1.79 14.13
N GLY A 61 -1.92 2.58 13.15
CA GLY A 61 -1.44 2.04 11.88
C GLY A 61 -2.56 1.55 10.97
N GLU A 62 -3.77 2.07 11.14
CA GLU A 62 -4.92 1.63 10.35
C GLU A 62 -4.86 2.17 8.92
N ILE A 63 -5.04 1.27 7.96
CA ILE A 63 -5.11 1.57 6.53
C ILE A 63 -6.51 1.22 6.03
N SER A 64 -7.20 2.20 5.45
CA SER A 64 -8.48 1.95 4.80
C SER A 64 -8.26 1.29 3.45
N LEU A 65 -9.02 0.23 3.18
CA LEU A 65 -9.04 -0.44 1.88
C LEU A 65 -10.14 0.09 0.97
N ARG A 66 -10.94 1.03 1.47
CA ARG A 66 -11.96 1.68 0.66
C ARG A 66 -11.36 2.83 -0.12
N ASN A 67 -11.77 2.93 -1.36
CA ASN A 67 -11.44 4.10 -2.15
C ASN A 67 -12.60 5.09 -2.04
N THR A 68 -12.33 6.24 -1.42
CA THR A 68 -13.30 7.33 -1.30
C THR A 68 -13.00 8.34 -2.40
N GLY A 69 -13.17 7.94 -3.64
CA GLY A 69 -12.96 8.86 -4.77
C GLY A 69 -13.70 10.18 -4.50
N GLY A 70 -12.98 11.30 -4.54
CA GLY A 70 -13.39 12.59 -4.03
C GLY A 70 -14.60 13.24 -4.70
N THR A 71 -15.50 12.49 -5.32
CA THR A 71 -16.70 13.03 -5.94
C THR A 71 -17.86 12.84 -4.98
N LYS A 72 -18.60 13.91 -4.75
CA LYS A 72 -19.80 13.87 -3.90
C LYS A 72 -20.77 12.84 -4.45
N GLY A 73 -21.17 11.88 -3.62
CA GLY A 73 -22.02 10.78 -4.02
C GLY A 73 -21.30 9.61 -4.67
N ALA A 74 -19.99 9.59 -4.62
CA ALA A 74 -19.21 8.46 -5.13
C ALA A 74 -19.55 7.18 -4.37
N VAL A 75 -19.67 6.08 -5.10
CA VAL A 75 -19.84 4.77 -4.50
C VAL A 75 -18.52 4.35 -3.87
N TYR A 76 -18.57 3.99 -2.59
CA TYR A 76 -17.40 3.47 -1.91
C TYR A 76 -17.12 2.06 -2.43
N ASP A 77 -15.94 1.85 -2.97
CA ASP A 77 -15.51 0.54 -3.43
C ASP A 77 -14.24 0.13 -2.69
N ASN A 78 -14.11 -1.16 -2.49
CA ASN A 78 -12.92 -1.71 -1.83
C ASN A 78 -11.84 -1.96 -2.89
N ILE A 79 -10.71 -1.31 -2.75
CA ILE A 79 -9.63 -1.35 -3.73
C ILE A 79 -9.09 -2.76 -3.97
N ILE A 80 -9.17 -3.64 -2.97
CA ILE A 80 -8.66 -5.00 -3.11
C ILE A 80 -9.52 -5.89 -4.00
N ASN A 81 -10.73 -5.44 -4.34
CA ASN A 81 -11.63 -6.20 -5.23
C ASN A 81 -11.32 -5.99 -6.71
N HIS A 82 -10.39 -5.10 -7.02
CA HIS A 82 -10.01 -4.85 -8.41
C HIS A 82 -8.95 -5.84 -8.85
N SER A 83 -9.26 -6.58 -9.91
CA SER A 83 -8.40 -7.66 -10.40
C SER A 83 -7.06 -7.17 -10.93
N GLU A 84 -6.96 -5.90 -11.30
CA GLU A 84 -5.74 -5.30 -11.81
C GLU A 84 -4.76 -4.85 -10.72
N LEU A 85 -5.12 -5.01 -9.45
CA LEU A 85 -4.25 -4.59 -8.34
C LEU A 85 -3.48 -5.78 -7.77
N ASP A 86 -2.14 -5.73 -7.88
CA ASP A 86 -1.27 -6.81 -7.41
C ASP A 86 -0.74 -6.60 -6.00
N PHE A 87 -0.31 -5.39 -5.68
CA PHE A 87 0.31 -5.09 -4.38
C PHE A 87 -0.27 -3.85 -3.75
N LEU A 88 -0.32 -3.88 -2.43
CA LEU A 88 -0.56 -2.72 -1.58
C LEU A 88 0.76 -2.38 -0.89
N PHE A 89 1.28 -1.19 -1.14
CA PHE A 89 2.48 -0.70 -0.46
C PHE A 89 2.07 0.33 0.59
N CYS A 90 2.40 0.07 1.84
CA CYS A 90 1.92 0.87 2.97
C CYS A 90 3.07 1.45 3.76
N VAL A 91 2.86 2.67 4.26
CA VAL A 91 3.83 3.39 5.10
C VAL A 91 3.09 3.93 6.32
N ASN A 92 3.69 3.76 7.51
CA ASN A 92 3.13 4.32 8.74
C ASN A 92 3.79 5.65 9.09
N LYS A 93 3.39 6.22 10.22
CA LYS A 93 3.92 7.52 10.70
C LYS A 93 5.43 7.49 11.00
N ASN A 94 5.99 6.32 11.29
CA ASN A 94 7.42 6.14 11.57
C ASN A 94 8.22 5.82 10.31
N LEU A 95 7.57 5.84 9.14
CA LEU A 95 8.16 5.52 7.85
C LEU A 95 8.58 4.06 7.72
N ASP A 96 8.00 3.19 8.52
CA ASP A 96 8.10 1.75 8.28
C ASP A 96 7.25 1.40 7.06
N MET A 97 7.65 0.35 6.35
CA MET A 97 7.07 0.00 5.05
C MET A 97 6.59 -1.44 5.04
N TRP A 98 5.49 -1.66 4.34
CA TRP A 98 4.93 -2.99 4.08
C TRP A 98 4.64 -3.12 2.60
N CYS A 99 4.95 -4.29 2.04
CA CYS A 99 4.58 -4.64 0.67
C CYS A 99 3.72 -5.89 0.72
N ILE A 100 2.43 -5.73 0.48
CA ILE A 100 1.45 -6.78 0.75
C ILE A 100 0.80 -7.22 -0.56
N PRO A 101 0.93 -8.50 -0.95
CA PRO A 101 0.17 -9.01 -2.10
C PRO A 101 -1.32 -8.92 -1.82
N VAL A 102 -2.07 -8.32 -2.72
CA VAL A 102 -3.53 -8.16 -2.56
C VAL A 102 -4.21 -9.53 -2.46
N LYS A 103 -3.73 -10.52 -3.19
CA LYS A 103 -4.27 -11.88 -3.11
C LYS A 103 -4.24 -12.46 -1.69
N ASP A 104 -3.23 -12.10 -0.89
CA ASP A 104 -3.11 -12.60 0.48
C ASP A 104 -4.13 -11.95 1.40
N ILE A 105 -4.43 -10.68 1.18
CA ILE A 105 -5.52 -9.99 1.90
C ILE A 105 -6.85 -10.66 1.56
N LEU A 106 -7.11 -10.92 0.28
CA LEU A 106 -8.35 -11.55 -0.17
C LEU A 106 -8.55 -12.95 0.41
N LYS A 107 -7.49 -13.72 0.53
CA LYS A 107 -7.54 -15.06 1.13
C LYS A 107 -7.93 -15.04 2.60
N ALA A 108 -7.62 -13.95 3.30
CA ALA A 108 -7.92 -13.81 4.71
C ALA A 108 -9.37 -13.37 4.97
N GLY A 109 -10.16 -13.13 3.93
CA GLY A 109 -11.56 -12.76 4.02
C GLY A 109 -11.85 -11.31 3.68
N ASN A 110 -13.13 -10.96 3.59
CA ASN A 110 -13.55 -9.59 3.29
C ASN A 110 -13.25 -8.67 4.45
N ARG A 111 -12.69 -7.52 4.14
CA ARG A 111 -12.42 -6.49 5.14
C ARG A 111 -12.33 -5.12 4.51
N ASN A 112 -12.60 -4.09 5.30
CA ASN A 112 -12.55 -2.69 4.85
C ASN A 112 -11.26 -1.99 5.26
N ARG A 113 -10.44 -2.63 6.09
CA ARG A 113 -9.21 -2.05 6.61
C ARG A 113 -8.23 -3.15 7.02
N ILE A 114 -6.97 -2.76 7.08
CA ILE A 114 -5.91 -3.55 7.70
C ILE A 114 -5.19 -2.68 8.72
N VAL A 115 -4.49 -3.32 9.66
CA VAL A 115 -3.68 -2.62 10.65
C VAL A 115 -2.23 -2.99 10.44
N LEU A 116 -1.38 -1.98 10.24
CA LEU A 116 0.06 -2.21 10.06
C LEU A 116 0.69 -2.58 11.39
N GLN A 117 1.43 -3.69 11.40
CA GLN A 117 2.01 -4.25 12.62
C GLN A 117 3.51 -4.47 12.41
N ASN A 118 4.30 -4.15 13.44
CA ASN A 118 5.74 -4.48 13.45
C ASN A 118 5.98 -5.86 14.08
N THR A 119 5.05 -6.34 14.88
CA THR A 119 5.14 -7.61 15.60
C THR A 119 3.79 -8.32 15.56
N PRO A 120 3.76 -9.64 15.79
CA PRO A 120 2.48 -10.36 15.91
C PRO A 120 1.65 -9.78 17.06
N THR A 121 0.34 -9.71 16.86
CA THR A 121 -0.59 -9.30 17.91
C THR A 121 -1.61 -10.40 18.17
N VAL A 122 -2.01 -10.53 19.45
CA VAL A 122 -2.99 -11.54 19.88
C VAL A 122 -4.39 -11.22 19.35
N ASN A 123 -4.73 -9.94 19.23
CA ASN A 123 -6.06 -9.47 18.84
C ASN A 123 -6.17 -9.19 17.34
N ASN A 124 -5.44 -9.89 16.57
CA ASN A 124 -5.48 -9.67 15.16
C ASN A 124 -6.80 -10.23 14.59
N GLN A 125 -7.32 -9.52 13.65
CA GLN A 125 -8.59 -9.80 12.98
C GLN A 125 -8.43 -10.80 11.83
N GLY A 126 -7.47 -11.70 11.90
CA GLY A 126 -7.24 -12.74 10.92
C GLY A 126 -6.15 -12.45 9.89
N PHE A 127 -5.74 -11.20 9.70
CA PHE A 127 -4.68 -10.88 8.75
C PHE A 127 -3.50 -10.22 9.45
N GLN A 128 -2.34 -10.91 9.43
CA GLN A 128 -1.11 -10.47 10.11
C GLN A 128 -0.22 -9.70 9.14
N THR A 129 -0.21 -8.36 9.24
CA THR A 129 0.59 -7.54 8.32
C THR A 129 2.09 -7.58 8.63
N TYR A 130 2.49 -7.91 9.87
CA TYR A 130 3.91 -7.89 10.25
C TYR A 130 4.78 -8.77 9.33
N LYS A 131 4.20 -9.80 8.74
CA LYS A 131 4.92 -10.72 7.83
C LYS A 131 5.36 -10.05 6.53
N TYR A 132 4.78 -8.91 6.20
CA TYR A 132 5.00 -8.21 4.93
C TYR A 132 5.80 -6.93 5.10
N GLN A 133 6.33 -6.70 6.30
CA GLN A 133 7.17 -5.53 6.53
C GLN A 133 8.48 -5.67 5.75
N VAL A 134 8.92 -4.59 5.11
CA VAL A 134 10.08 -4.58 4.24
C VAL A 134 10.99 -3.41 4.57
N GLN A 135 12.22 -3.47 4.09
CA GLN A 135 13.18 -2.38 4.17
C GLN A 135 13.78 -2.11 2.79
N ILE A 136 14.28 -0.89 2.60
CA ILE A 136 14.81 -0.47 1.28
C ILE A 136 15.90 -1.42 0.77
N LEU A 137 16.74 -1.92 1.67
CA LEU A 137 17.88 -2.76 1.30
C LEU A 137 17.60 -4.27 1.40
N ASP A 138 16.35 -4.66 1.48
CA ASP A 138 16.02 -6.09 1.46
C ASP A 138 16.51 -6.72 0.17
N LYS A 139 17.03 -7.92 0.29
CA LYS A 139 17.44 -8.69 -0.89
C LYS A 139 16.20 -9.26 -1.57
N ALA A 140 16.19 -9.14 -2.87
CA ALA A 140 15.10 -9.71 -3.67
C ALA A 140 15.12 -11.24 -3.61
#